data_5ffad0b3ad3549ee950f10da1d903005
#
_entry.id   5ffad0b3ad3549ee950f10da1d903005
#
_cell.length_a   1.000
_cell.length_b   1.000
_cell.length_c   1.000
_cell.angle_alpha   90.00
_cell.angle_beta   90.00
_cell.angle_gamma   90.00
#
_symmetry.space_group_name_H-M   'P 1'
#
loop_
_entity.id
_entity.type
_entity.pdbx_description
1 polymer ?
#
loop_
_entity_poly.entity_id
_entity_poly.type
_entity_poly.pdbx_seq_one_letter_code
_entity_poly.pdbx_strand_id
1 'polypeptide(L)'
;MELMAQLKARGHPDDPPGVATDGNDSYHVAMLDTWGDVPEYSGRGRPPTAKQARPQWNLIQIVKHRSGGRLKGITHKVVYGDPEKVCNLMGKHTAYVERTHLTSRQMNGRLVRKTLSFSKELEMLRDSCAWEDWIYNMTRPVKTLRIEVNDGQRRWEQRSPAMVASLTDHIWSVEELLMNVVAPVCANTSIRKR
;
A
#
# COMPACT_ATOMS: atom_id res chain seq x y z
N MET A 1 -5.19 -6.31 -11.29
CA MET A 1 -6.57 -5.75 -11.23
C MET A 1 -7.16 -5.73 -9.82
N GLU A 2 -7.07 -6.79 -9.05
CA GLU A 2 -7.64 -6.86 -7.68
C GLU A 2 -7.17 -5.75 -6.74
N LEU A 3 -5.87 -5.40 -6.72
CA LEU A 3 -5.32 -4.32 -5.88
C LEU A 3 -5.99 -2.96 -6.16
N MET A 4 -6.14 -2.59 -7.43
CA MET A 4 -6.75 -1.30 -7.81
C MET A 4 -8.25 -1.28 -7.48
N ALA A 5 -8.94 -2.41 -7.66
CA ALA A 5 -10.34 -2.55 -7.26
C ALA A 5 -10.54 -2.39 -5.74
N GLN A 6 -9.62 -2.95 -4.93
CA GLN A 6 -9.63 -2.78 -3.48
C GLN A 6 -9.36 -1.35 -3.05
N LEU A 7 -8.41 -0.65 -3.69
CA LEU A 7 -8.15 0.77 -3.44
C LEU A 7 -9.39 1.62 -3.74
N LYS A 8 -10.06 1.36 -4.86
CA LYS A 8 -11.31 2.03 -5.23
C LYS A 8 -12.40 1.81 -4.18
N ALA A 9 -12.59 0.58 -3.75
CA ALA A 9 -13.63 0.24 -2.77
C ALA A 9 -13.37 0.81 -1.36
N ARG A 10 -12.09 0.94 -0.96
CA ARG A 10 -11.72 1.32 0.41
C ARG A 10 -11.57 2.81 0.67
N GLY A 11 -11.42 3.64 -0.33
CA GLY A 11 -11.22 5.05 -0.06
C GLY A 11 -11.05 5.98 -1.26
N HIS A 12 -11.05 5.44 -2.47
CA HIS A 12 -10.83 6.23 -3.68
C HIS A 12 -11.84 5.86 -4.78
N PRO A 13 -13.14 6.09 -4.57
CA PRO A 13 -14.19 5.66 -5.51
C PRO A 13 -14.13 6.40 -6.86
N ASP A 14 -13.84 7.70 -6.84
CA ASP A 14 -13.93 8.56 -8.02
C ASP A 14 -12.59 8.74 -8.73
N ASP A 15 -11.52 8.98 -7.97
CA ASP A 15 -10.18 9.21 -8.50
C ASP A 15 -9.13 8.34 -7.81
N PRO A 16 -8.09 7.87 -8.54
CA PRO A 16 -7.00 7.13 -7.92
C PRO A 16 -6.14 8.03 -7.03
N PRO A 17 -5.58 7.51 -5.94
CA PRO A 17 -4.52 8.20 -5.22
C PRO A 17 -3.30 8.38 -6.11
N GLY A 18 -2.38 9.24 -5.72
CA GLY A 18 -1.06 9.28 -6.34
C GLY A 18 -0.32 7.94 -6.16
N VAL A 19 0.24 7.39 -7.24
CA VAL A 19 0.85 6.04 -7.24
C VAL A 19 2.29 6.10 -7.72
N ALA A 20 3.21 5.55 -6.92
CA ALA A 20 4.59 5.30 -7.31
C ALA A 20 4.83 3.80 -7.44
N THR A 21 5.30 3.35 -8.60
CA THR A 21 5.52 1.93 -8.90
C THR A 21 6.94 1.65 -9.36
N ASP A 22 7.28 0.38 -9.48
CA ASP A 22 8.42 -0.05 -10.28
C ASP A 22 8.14 0.11 -11.79
N GLY A 23 9.06 -0.34 -12.64
CA GLY A 23 8.95 -0.19 -14.09
C GLY A 23 7.92 -1.12 -14.77
N ASN A 24 6.98 -1.73 -14.02
CA ASN A 24 5.98 -2.62 -14.59
C ASN A 24 4.80 -1.83 -15.19
N ASP A 25 4.59 -1.98 -16.48
CA ASP A 25 3.53 -1.27 -17.22
C ASP A 25 2.10 -1.75 -16.89
N SER A 26 1.95 -2.88 -16.21
CA SER A 26 0.61 -3.38 -15.80
C SER A 26 -0.14 -2.42 -14.87
N TYR A 27 0.57 -1.58 -14.12
CA TYR A 27 -0.07 -0.66 -13.17
C TYR A 27 -0.87 0.44 -13.85
N HIS A 28 -0.34 1.05 -14.93
CA HIS A 28 -1.08 2.11 -15.62
C HIS A 28 -2.32 1.56 -16.34
N VAL A 29 -2.23 0.34 -16.89
CA VAL A 29 -3.38 -0.35 -17.48
C VAL A 29 -4.44 -0.62 -16.43
N ALA A 30 -4.05 -1.16 -15.28
CA ALA A 30 -4.96 -1.43 -14.18
C ALA A 30 -5.64 -0.17 -13.61
N MET A 31 -4.92 0.97 -13.58
CA MET A 31 -5.50 2.26 -13.21
C MET A 31 -6.55 2.72 -14.23
N LEU A 32 -6.24 2.64 -15.53
CA LEU A 32 -7.18 2.96 -16.61
C LEU A 32 -8.42 2.08 -16.56
N ASP A 33 -8.25 0.78 -16.35
CA ASP A 33 -9.37 -0.16 -16.27
C ASP A 33 -10.30 0.16 -15.08
N THR A 34 -9.72 0.63 -13.97
CA THR A 34 -10.45 0.84 -12.71
C THR A 34 -11.13 2.20 -12.64
N TRP A 35 -10.48 3.28 -13.06
CA TRP A 35 -10.96 4.66 -12.92
C TRP A 35 -11.07 5.42 -14.24
N GLY A 36 -10.53 4.90 -15.35
CA GLY A 36 -10.55 5.60 -16.63
C GLY A 36 -11.94 5.75 -17.22
N ASP A 37 -12.17 6.87 -17.86
CA ASP A 37 -13.42 7.19 -18.54
C ASP A 37 -13.28 6.99 -20.05
N VAL A 38 -14.34 6.46 -20.67
CA VAL A 38 -14.45 6.45 -22.12
C VAL A 38 -14.93 7.84 -22.57
N PRO A 39 -14.22 8.54 -23.46
CA PRO A 39 -14.63 9.84 -23.94
C PRO A 39 -16.03 9.83 -24.56
N GLU A 40 -16.76 10.93 -24.39
CA GLU A 40 -18.07 11.07 -25.01
C GLU A 40 -17.98 10.99 -26.54
N TYR A 41 -18.94 10.30 -27.15
CA TYR A 41 -19.00 10.17 -28.59
C TYR A 41 -19.54 11.44 -29.24
N SER A 42 -18.72 12.06 -30.07
CA SER A 42 -19.07 13.29 -30.77
C SER A 42 -20.04 13.10 -31.99
N GLY A 43 -20.50 11.87 -32.24
CA GLY A 43 -21.38 11.53 -33.35
C GLY A 43 -20.67 11.40 -34.71
N ARG A 44 -19.35 11.53 -34.80
CA ARG A 44 -18.57 11.43 -36.04
C ARG A 44 -17.50 10.38 -35.95
N GLY A 45 -17.47 9.42 -36.87
CA GLY A 45 -16.50 8.33 -36.90
C GLY A 45 -16.92 7.13 -36.02
N ARG A 46 -15.94 6.27 -35.65
CA ARG A 46 -16.17 5.12 -34.77
C ARG A 46 -16.24 5.60 -33.31
N PRO A 47 -17.21 5.15 -32.52
CA PRO A 47 -17.26 5.46 -31.10
C PRO A 47 -15.96 5.07 -30.38
N PRO A 48 -15.44 5.92 -29.48
CA PRO A 48 -14.26 5.60 -28.69
C PRO A 48 -14.56 4.44 -27.74
N THR A 49 -13.62 3.50 -27.65
CA THR A 49 -13.70 2.37 -26.71
C THR A 49 -12.55 2.38 -25.70
N ALA A 50 -11.49 3.14 -25.99
CA ALA A 50 -10.33 3.23 -25.13
C ALA A 50 -10.60 4.21 -23.98
N LYS A 51 -10.33 3.73 -22.75
CA LYS A 51 -10.38 4.57 -21.56
C LYS A 51 -9.23 5.56 -21.54
N GLN A 52 -9.48 6.74 -21.00
CA GLN A 52 -8.48 7.80 -20.84
C GLN A 52 -8.32 8.18 -19.36
N ALA A 53 -7.10 8.62 -19.02
CA ALA A 53 -6.80 9.14 -17.68
C ALA A 53 -7.29 10.58 -17.56
N ARG A 54 -7.72 10.96 -16.36
CA ARG A 54 -8.07 12.35 -16.05
C ARG A 54 -6.81 13.18 -15.80
N PRO A 55 -6.83 14.50 -16.06
CA PRO A 55 -5.65 15.35 -15.90
C PRO A 55 -5.06 15.40 -14.48
N GLN A 56 -5.89 15.17 -13.46
CA GLN A 56 -5.49 15.20 -12.05
C GLN A 56 -4.76 13.95 -11.58
N TRP A 57 -4.69 12.90 -12.38
CA TRP A 57 -4.02 11.66 -11.99
C TRP A 57 -2.52 11.85 -11.88
N ASN A 58 -1.92 11.13 -10.92
CA ASN A 58 -0.49 11.16 -10.67
C ASN A 58 0.05 9.73 -10.60
N LEU A 59 0.88 9.36 -11.58
CA LEU A 59 1.55 8.06 -11.63
C LEU A 59 3.01 8.25 -12.05
N ILE A 60 3.92 7.74 -11.24
CA ILE A 60 5.36 7.68 -11.53
C ILE A 60 5.85 6.24 -11.49
N GLN A 61 6.64 5.88 -12.48
CA GLN A 61 7.41 4.62 -12.51
C GLN A 61 8.88 4.92 -12.17
N ILE A 62 9.40 4.18 -11.21
CA ILE A 62 10.79 4.31 -10.73
C ILE A 62 11.57 3.10 -11.21
N VAL A 63 12.27 3.28 -12.33
CA VAL A 63 13.02 2.22 -13.00
C VAL A 63 14.45 2.18 -12.47
N LYS A 64 14.85 1.06 -11.88
CA LYS A 64 16.20 0.85 -11.34
C LYS A 64 17.06 0.12 -12.34
N HIS A 65 18.13 0.77 -12.79
CA HIS A 65 19.13 0.18 -13.69
C HIS A 65 20.22 -0.53 -12.87
N ARG A 66 20.42 -1.81 -13.14
CA ARG A 66 21.42 -2.62 -12.43
C ARG A 66 22.41 -3.23 -13.42
N SER A 67 23.67 -3.30 -13.03
CA SER A 67 24.72 -3.98 -13.76
C SER A 67 25.61 -4.73 -12.77
N GLY A 68 25.86 -6.01 -13.01
CA GLY A 68 26.59 -6.88 -12.09
C GLY A 68 25.99 -6.94 -10.67
N GLY A 69 24.64 -6.89 -10.55
CA GLY A 69 23.94 -6.90 -9.27
C GLY A 69 23.92 -5.55 -8.52
N ARG A 70 24.70 -4.56 -8.95
CA ARG A 70 24.80 -3.23 -8.32
C ARG A 70 23.87 -2.22 -9.00
N LEU A 71 23.25 -1.35 -8.21
CA LEU A 71 22.46 -0.22 -8.70
C LEU A 71 23.39 0.77 -9.41
N LYS A 72 23.11 1.07 -10.67
CA LYS A 72 23.88 2.03 -11.49
C LYS A 72 23.16 3.36 -11.65
N GLY A 73 21.84 3.35 -11.63
CA GLY A 73 21.04 4.55 -11.80
C GLY A 73 19.56 4.30 -11.55
N ILE A 74 18.82 5.38 -11.44
CA ILE A 74 17.36 5.37 -11.30
C ILE A 74 16.81 6.35 -12.34
N THR A 75 15.81 5.88 -13.13
CA THR A 75 15.05 6.74 -14.04
C THR A 75 13.65 6.92 -13.52
N HIS A 76 13.19 8.17 -13.44
CA HIS A 76 11.82 8.52 -13.11
C HIS A 76 11.03 8.74 -14.41
N LYS A 77 10.03 7.91 -14.66
CA LYS A 77 9.12 8.03 -15.80
C LYS A 77 7.76 8.43 -15.27
N VAL A 78 7.37 9.69 -15.44
CA VAL A 78 6.03 10.14 -15.11
C VAL A 78 5.09 9.70 -16.23
N VAL A 79 4.08 8.91 -15.87
CA VAL A 79 3.07 8.38 -16.80
C VAL A 79 1.85 9.28 -16.84
N TYR A 80 1.41 9.76 -15.67
CA TYR A 80 0.32 10.70 -15.52
C TYR A 80 0.71 11.83 -14.56
N GLY A 81 0.26 13.05 -14.88
CA GLY A 81 0.45 14.22 -14.06
C GLY A 81 1.63 15.10 -14.48
N ASP A 82 1.79 16.22 -13.79
CA ASP A 82 2.89 17.16 -14.01
C ASP A 82 4.21 16.60 -13.46
N PRO A 83 5.29 16.53 -14.26
CA PRO A 83 6.54 15.88 -13.85
C PRO A 83 7.15 16.43 -12.57
N GLU A 84 7.16 17.74 -12.39
CA GLU A 84 7.77 18.36 -11.20
C GLU A 84 6.93 18.09 -9.95
N LYS A 85 5.62 18.26 -10.03
CA LYS A 85 4.68 18.00 -8.94
C LYS A 85 4.72 16.55 -8.53
N VAL A 86 4.68 15.63 -9.49
CA VAL A 86 4.66 14.18 -9.24
C VAL A 86 5.97 13.72 -8.59
N CYS A 87 7.12 14.17 -9.10
CA CYS A 87 8.42 13.82 -8.52
C CYS A 87 8.59 14.36 -7.08
N ASN A 88 8.07 15.55 -6.80
CA ASN A 88 8.13 16.14 -5.46
C ASN A 88 7.16 15.44 -4.49
N LEU A 89 5.96 15.09 -4.93
CA LEU A 89 4.91 14.47 -4.11
C LEU A 89 5.24 13.00 -3.77
N MET A 90 5.69 12.22 -4.77
CA MET A 90 5.81 10.77 -4.66
C MET A 90 7.16 10.27 -4.15
N GLY A 91 8.10 11.17 -3.93
CA GLY A 91 9.46 10.81 -3.55
C GLY A 91 10.28 10.23 -4.70
N LYS A 92 11.55 9.98 -4.41
CA LYS A 92 12.55 9.64 -5.44
C LYS A 92 12.88 8.14 -5.50
N HIS A 93 12.25 7.29 -4.69
CA HIS A 93 12.59 5.86 -4.62
C HIS A 93 11.48 5.01 -3.97
N THR A 94 11.49 3.72 -4.29
CA THR A 94 10.58 2.70 -3.73
C THR A 94 11.12 2.00 -2.47
N ALA A 95 12.18 2.55 -1.84
CA ALA A 95 12.88 1.89 -0.74
C ALA A 95 12.00 1.62 0.48
N TYR A 96 11.02 2.49 0.76
CA TYR A 96 10.10 2.31 1.89
C TYR A 96 9.21 1.08 1.69
N VAL A 97 8.64 0.89 0.51
CA VAL A 97 7.81 -0.29 0.19
C VAL A 97 8.65 -1.56 0.23
N GLU A 98 9.86 -1.53 -0.33
CA GLU A 98 10.78 -2.67 -0.27
C GLU A 98 11.17 -3.01 1.18
N ARG A 99 11.38 -1.99 2.02
CA ARG A 99 11.65 -2.18 3.45
C ARG A 99 10.46 -2.80 4.19
N THR A 100 9.24 -2.36 3.88
CA THR A 100 8.01 -2.95 4.44
C THR A 100 7.91 -4.42 4.05
N HIS A 101 8.08 -4.77 2.78
CA HIS A 101 8.08 -6.16 2.33
C HIS A 101 9.16 -7.01 3.01
N LEU A 102 10.35 -6.45 3.28
CA LEU A 102 11.39 -7.15 4.02
C LEU A 102 10.96 -7.40 5.47
N THR A 103 10.38 -6.38 6.11
CA THR A 103 9.88 -6.49 7.49
C THR A 103 8.81 -7.57 7.58
N SER A 104 7.83 -7.59 6.67
CA SER A 104 6.79 -8.63 6.63
C SER A 104 7.37 -10.03 6.47
N ARG A 105 8.38 -10.21 5.62
CA ARG A 105 9.07 -11.52 5.51
C ARG A 105 9.84 -11.91 6.75
N GLN A 106 10.35 -10.96 7.53
CA GLN A 106 11.02 -11.23 8.79
C GLN A 106 10.05 -11.58 9.92
N MET A 107 8.86 -10.95 9.93
CA MET A 107 7.85 -11.17 10.96
C MET A 107 6.98 -12.40 10.66
N ASN A 108 6.76 -12.73 9.40
CA ASN A 108 5.89 -13.81 8.97
C ASN A 108 6.66 -14.84 8.13
N GLY A 109 6.99 -15.97 8.75
CA GLY A 109 7.73 -17.07 8.10
C GLY A 109 7.02 -17.64 6.85
N ARG A 110 5.68 -17.47 6.73
CA ARG A 110 4.89 -17.91 5.57
C ARG A 110 5.16 -17.09 4.31
N LEU A 111 5.68 -15.86 4.46
CA LEU A 111 6.02 -14.94 3.36
C LEU A 111 7.47 -15.07 2.89
N VAL A 112 8.28 -15.88 3.57
CA VAL A 112 9.68 -16.12 3.18
C VAL A 112 9.73 -16.90 1.88
N ARG A 113 10.62 -16.50 0.96
CA ARG A 113 10.81 -17.22 -0.29
C ARG A 113 11.35 -18.63 -0.04
N LYS A 114 10.78 -19.62 -0.72
CA LYS A 114 11.20 -21.04 -0.62
C LYS A 114 11.12 -21.59 0.82
N THR A 115 10.20 -21.06 1.63
CA THR A 115 9.95 -21.60 2.97
C THR A 115 9.20 -22.93 2.90
N LEU A 116 9.49 -23.81 3.84
CA LEU A 116 8.67 -25.00 4.08
C LEU A 116 7.41 -24.68 4.91
N SER A 117 7.35 -23.48 5.50
CA SER A 117 6.23 -23.00 6.32
C SER A 117 5.15 -22.28 5.51
N PHE A 118 5.03 -22.54 4.21
CA PHE A 118 4.01 -21.90 3.38
C PHE A 118 2.59 -22.30 3.80
N SER A 119 1.65 -21.39 3.64
CA SER A 119 0.24 -21.67 3.90
C SER A 119 -0.34 -22.55 2.82
N LYS A 120 -1.05 -23.62 3.21
CA LYS A 120 -1.80 -24.50 2.29
C LYS A 120 -3.12 -23.86 1.86
N GLU A 121 -3.69 -23.00 2.72
CA GLU A 121 -4.95 -22.30 2.50
C GLU A 121 -4.73 -20.79 2.43
N LEU A 122 -5.40 -20.13 1.48
CA LEU A 122 -5.26 -18.69 1.26
C LEU A 122 -5.83 -17.88 2.41
N GLU A 123 -6.92 -18.32 3.04
CA GLU A 123 -7.52 -17.64 4.20
C GLU A 123 -6.55 -17.59 5.36
N MET A 124 -5.92 -18.71 5.69
CA MET A 124 -4.89 -18.76 6.74
C MET A 124 -3.70 -17.84 6.46
N LEU A 125 -3.34 -17.63 5.20
CA LEU A 125 -2.32 -16.66 4.84
C LEU A 125 -2.81 -15.23 5.06
N ARG A 126 -4.03 -14.92 4.64
CA ARG A 126 -4.66 -13.61 4.83
C ARG A 126 -4.75 -13.24 6.30
N ASP A 127 -5.22 -14.16 7.13
CA ASP A 127 -5.32 -13.95 8.59
C ASP A 127 -3.96 -13.73 9.22
N SER A 128 -2.96 -14.53 8.82
CA SER A 128 -1.58 -14.35 9.28
C SER A 128 -0.98 -13.00 8.89
N CYS A 129 -1.26 -12.51 7.69
CA CYS A 129 -0.81 -11.19 7.26
C CYS A 129 -1.58 -10.07 7.98
N ALA A 130 -2.89 -10.21 8.15
CA ALA A 130 -3.69 -9.23 8.89
C ALA A 130 -3.23 -9.12 10.35
N TRP A 131 -2.95 -10.25 10.99
CA TRP A 131 -2.40 -10.27 12.35
C TRP A 131 -1.04 -9.60 12.44
N GLU A 132 -0.15 -9.85 11.49
CA GLU A 132 1.16 -9.18 11.39
C GLU A 132 0.99 -7.66 11.25
N ASP A 133 0.10 -7.21 10.37
CA ASP A 133 -0.19 -5.80 10.15
C ASP A 133 -0.70 -5.12 11.42
N TRP A 134 -1.57 -5.79 12.19
CA TRP A 134 -2.05 -5.30 13.48
C TRP A 134 -0.91 -5.14 14.48
N ILE A 135 -0.10 -6.18 14.68
CA ILE A 135 1.08 -6.11 15.55
C ILE A 135 1.99 -4.95 15.12
N TYR A 136 2.33 -4.88 13.82
CA TYR A 136 3.22 -3.84 13.33
C TYR A 136 2.67 -2.43 13.59
N ASN A 137 1.41 -2.21 13.29
CA ASN A 137 0.82 -0.88 13.36
C ASN A 137 0.53 -0.42 14.80
N MET A 138 0.11 -1.31 15.68
CA MET A 138 -0.29 -0.97 17.04
C MET A 138 0.88 -0.99 18.03
N THR A 139 1.75 -2.01 17.95
CA THR A 139 2.73 -2.27 19.03
C THR A 139 4.15 -1.83 18.70
N ARG A 140 4.47 -1.55 17.43
CA ARG A 140 5.85 -1.28 17.03
C ARG A 140 6.16 0.20 16.95
N PRO A 141 7.11 0.71 17.75
CA PRO A 141 7.62 2.07 17.57
C PRO A 141 8.46 2.16 16.29
N VAL A 142 8.17 3.15 15.46
CA VAL A 142 8.88 3.37 14.20
C VAL A 142 9.74 4.63 14.32
N LYS A 143 11.05 4.47 14.17
CA LYS A 143 12.03 5.55 14.37
C LYS A 143 11.76 6.80 13.52
N THR A 144 11.24 6.65 12.30
CA THR A 144 10.93 7.77 11.41
C THR A 144 9.65 8.52 11.78
N LEU A 145 8.81 7.95 12.65
CA LEU A 145 7.54 8.54 13.09
C LEU A 145 7.64 9.22 14.46
N ARG A 146 8.80 9.14 15.12
CA ARG A 146 9.03 9.81 16.40
C ARG A 146 8.98 11.33 16.24
N ILE A 147 8.54 12.01 17.29
CA ILE A 147 8.54 13.48 17.38
C ILE A 147 9.56 13.96 18.39
N GLU A 148 10.09 15.16 18.17
CA GLU A 148 10.99 15.80 19.12
C GLU A 148 10.16 16.56 20.17
N VAL A 149 10.32 16.20 21.43
CA VAL A 149 9.53 16.75 22.53
C VAL A 149 10.36 17.69 23.41
N ASN A 150 11.65 17.36 23.64
CA ASN A 150 12.59 18.13 24.47
C ASN A 150 12.00 18.53 25.85
N ASP A 151 11.38 17.55 26.52
CA ASP A 151 10.74 17.76 27.84
C ASP A 151 11.72 17.78 29.05
N GLY A 152 13.03 17.80 28.78
CA GLY A 152 14.09 17.75 29.78
C GLY A 152 14.47 16.34 30.23
N GLN A 153 13.63 15.34 30.04
CA GLN A 153 13.92 13.95 30.35
C GLN A 153 14.24 13.12 29.10
N ARG A 154 13.54 13.40 28.02
CA ARG A 154 13.75 12.71 26.74
C ARG A 154 13.65 13.68 25.57
N ARG A 155 14.51 13.46 24.58
CA ARG A 155 14.49 14.24 23.35
C ARG A 155 13.42 13.78 22.38
N TRP A 156 13.09 12.50 22.36
CA TRP A 156 12.22 11.89 21.36
C TRP A 156 11.08 11.11 22.01
N GLU A 157 9.88 11.36 21.55
CA GLU A 157 8.71 10.52 21.86
C GLU A 157 8.55 9.48 20.75
N GLN A 158 8.49 8.20 21.15
CA GLN A 158 8.28 7.08 20.23
C GLN A 158 6.83 7.02 19.81
N ARG A 159 6.56 6.73 18.52
CA ARG A 159 5.20 6.60 18.00
C ARG A 159 5.06 5.36 17.14
N SER A 160 3.92 4.68 17.25
CA SER A 160 3.51 3.62 16.34
C SER A 160 2.82 4.21 15.10
N PRO A 161 2.71 3.47 13.98
CA PRO A 161 1.93 3.90 12.83
C PRO A 161 0.48 4.23 13.17
N ALA A 162 -0.16 3.46 14.05
CA ALA A 162 -1.53 3.71 14.49
C ALA A 162 -1.70 5.03 15.26
N MET A 163 -0.71 5.42 16.08
CA MET A 163 -0.70 6.74 16.72
C MET A 163 -0.64 7.87 15.70
N VAL A 164 0.19 7.74 14.66
CA VAL A 164 0.29 8.75 13.59
C VAL A 164 -1.00 8.85 12.78
N ALA A 165 -1.71 7.73 12.62
CA ALA A 165 -3.02 7.67 11.97
C ALA A 165 -4.17 8.12 12.89
N SER A 166 -3.88 8.54 14.13
CA SER A 166 -4.87 8.94 15.14
C SER A 166 -5.89 7.86 15.50
N LEU A 167 -5.48 6.59 15.39
CA LEU A 167 -6.30 5.43 15.78
C LEU A 167 -6.11 5.06 17.24
N THR A 168 -5.02 5.50 17.86
CA THR A 168 -4.71 5.30 19.29
C THR A 168 -3.82 6.45 19.77
N ASP A 169 -3.78 6.66 21.08
CA ASP A 169 -2.97 7.68 21.75
C ASP A 169 -1.65 7.14 22.31
N HIS A 170 -1.45 5.83 22.34
CA HIS A 170 -0.25 5.18 22.88
C HIS A 170 0.19 3.96 22.05
N ILE A 171 1.38 3.43 22.36
CA ILE A 171 1.89 2.19 21.79
C ILE A 171 1.30 1.04 22.63
N TRP A 172 0.55 0.18 21.96
CA TRP A 172 -0.08 -0.98 22.61
C TRP A 172 0.94 -2.05 22.97
N SER A 173 0.70 -2.74 24.09
CA SER A 173 1.33 -4.03 24.35
C SER A 173 0.65 -5.13 23.53
N VAL A 174 1.37 -6.25 23.34
CA VAL A 174 0.76 -7.42 22.66
C VAL A 174 -0.37 -8.00 23.51
N GLU A 175 -0.26 -7.95 24.83
CA GLU A 175 -1.32 -8.36 25.74
C GLU A 175 -2.58 -7.51 25.56
N GLU A 176 -2.43 -6.20 25.52
CA GLU A 176 -3.53 -5.27 25.27
C GLU A 176 -4.19 -5.52 23.91
N LEU A 177 -3.38 -5.78 22.85
CA LEU A 177 -3.89 -6.13 21.53
C LEU A 177 -4.73 -7.41 21.56
N LEU A 178 -4.32 -8.42 22.32
CA LEU A 178 -5.05 -9.68 22.45
C LEU A 178 -6.32 -9.55 23.29
N MET A 179 -6.31 -8.65 24.31
CA MET A 179 -7.48 -8.44 25.17
C MET A 179 -8.55 -7.55 24.53
N ASN A 180 -8.16 -6.67 23.61
CA ASN A 180 -9.10 -5.85 22.84
C ASN A 180 -9.64 -6.65 21.64
N VAL A 181 -10.40 -7.69 21.92
CA VAL A 181 -11.13 -8.45 20.87
C VAL A 181 -12.21 -7.55 20.31
N VAL A 182 -12.00 -7.01 19.14
CA VAL A 182 -13.10 -6.42 18.36
C VAL A 182 -14.05 -7.57 18.04
N ALA A 183 -15.25 -7.53 18.61
CA ALA A 183 -16.29 -8.51 18.29
C ALA A 183 -16.42 -8.58 16.75
N PRO A 184 -16.35 -9.77 16.14
CA PRO A 184 -16.49 -9.88 14.70
C PRO A 184 -17.84 -9.26 14.34
N VAL A 185 -17.85 -8.28 13.44
CA VAL A 185 -19.08 -7.85 12.79
C VAL A 185 -19.61 -9.10 12.09
N CYS A 186 -20.65 -9.69 12.65
CA CYS A 186 -21.29 -10.86 12.06
C CYS A 186 -21.84 -10.47 10.70
N ALA A 187 -20.99 -10.60 9.66
CA ALA A 187 -21.50 -10.73 8.31
C ALA A 187 -22.33 -12.02 8.32
N ASN A 188 -23.64 -11.90 8.09
CA ASN A 188 -24.57 -13.02 7.95
C ASN A 188 -24.04 -14.02 6.91
N THR A 189 -23.20 -14.92 7.36
CA THR A 189 -22.79 -16.06 6.57
C THR A 189 -23.85 -17.13 6.79
N SER A 190 -24.79 -17.20 5.86
CA SER A 190 -25.71 -18.34 5.77
C SER A 190 -24.87 -19.61 5.62
N ILE A 191 -24.76 -20.36 6.70
CA ILE A 191 -24.15 -21.69 6.72
C ILE A 191 -24.99 -22.54 5.81
N ARG A 192 -24.54 -22.81 4.58
CA ARG A 192 -25.08 -23.92 3.79
C ARG A 192 -24.69 -25.22 4.49
N LYS A 193 -25.64 -25.81 5.17
CA LYS A 193 -25.55 -27.19 5.63
C LYS A 193 -25.39 -28.11 4.39
N ARG A 194 -24.33 -28.88 4.35
CA ARG A 194 -24.26 -30.10 3.56
C ARG A 194 -24.78 -31.26 4.38
#